data_076f68eedaf4426c1ac932500d258bd2
#
_entry.id   076f68eedaf4426c1ac932500d258bd2
#
_cell.length_a   1.000
_cell.length_b   1.000
_cell.length_c   1.000
_cell.angle_alpha   90.00
_cell.angle_beta   90.00
_cell.angle_gamma   90.00
#
_symmetry.space_group_name_H-M   'P 1'
#
loop_
_entity.id
_entity.type
_entity.pdbx_description
1 polymer ?
#
loop_
_entity_poly.entity_id
_entity_poly.type
_entity_poly.pdbx_seq_one_letter_code
_entity_poly.pdbx_strand_id
1 'polypeptide(L)'
;MTFGVVVLGATGFTGRLACEYLANRGGSKVAWAMAGRDLGKLEALRKDLPEAAKEVTLLKVDVKNEEELKDVAKKTKVILNFAGTPYFDKALPVVEACVSSGCCYVDITGEVPFMKTSADRYDAKAREAKALILHSCGFDSIPCDMAAWMAATAMRERHGMACAAIRNAVMDAAGGASGGTIYSGLGMLTQDVENKAAMMDPYGMDPPDGQRGPDTADGGTTDLPRWDELQEKWLMISPLSNPSCRTVRRSNALLGYPYGQGLSYGEGIVVPGPVSGWLGTMALGFMVGSLYFPPTRWALKRWVLPEPGQGPSRKAMEEGRFTVRAVALGEKAKSDGQIPKVVAKVDSVNAGDPGYKATALMSVETALCCALERGRCAEGGVMTPAAGLGQVLVDRLNAAGMKLEVEP
;
A
#
# COMPACT_ATOMS: atom_id res chain seq x y z
N MET A 1 23.40 -2.99 -14.54
CA MET A 1 22.39 -1.97 -14.20
C MET A 1 23.09 -0.78 -13.56
N THR A 2 22.76 0.43 -14.00
CA THR A 2 23.43 1.67 -13.55
C THR A 2 22.86 2.18 -12.22
N PHE A 3 21.53 2.00 -12.01
CA PHE A 3 20.86 2.49 -10.83
C PHE A 3 20.28 1.33 -10.00
N GLY A 4 20.28 1.49 -8.68
CA GLY A 4 19.53 0.63 -7.80
C GLY A 4 18.03 0.99 -7.80
N VAL A 5 17.71 2.29 -7.78
CA VAL A 5 16.33 2.79 -7.78
C VAL A 5 16.18 3.96 -8.74
N VAL A 6 15.13 3.96 -9.56
CA VAL A 6 14.68 5.13 -10.31
C VAL A 6 13.34 5.57 -9.76
N VAL A 7 13.24 6.81 -9.28
CA VAL A 7 12.00 7.42 -8.80
C VAL A 7 11.27 8.05 -9.99
N LEU A 8 10.27 7.38 -10.54
CA LEU A 8 9.46 7.86 -11.64
C LEU A 8 8.30 8.71 -11.10
N GLY A 9 8.13 9.91 -11.64
CA GLY A 9 7.18 10.89 -11.09
C GLY A 9 7.73 11.64 -9.88
N ALA A 10 9.05 11.81 -9.82
CA ALA A 10 9.78 12.47 -8.74
C ALA A 10 9.26 13.89 -8.39
N THR A 11 8.71 14.63 -9.36
CA THR A 11 8.16 15.98 -9.16
C THR A 11 6.75 16.02 -8.60
N GLY A 12 6.08 14.86 -8.47
CA GLY A 12 4.77 14.74 -7.81
C GLY A 12 4.88 14.91 -6.29
N PHE A 13 3.74 15.07 -5.62
CA PHE A 13 3.73 15.34 -4.17
C PHE A 13 4.47 14.25 -3.37
N THR A 14 4.04 12.99 -3.49
CA THR A 14 4.69 11.87 -2.79
C THR A 14 6.06 11.53 -3.38
N GLY A 15 6.25 11.67 -4.71
CA GLY A 15 7.54 11.45 -5.36
C GLY A 15 8.64 12.38 -4.84
N ARG A 16 8.31 13.66 -4.58
CA ARG A 16 9.21 14.63 -3.95
C ARG A 16 9.63 14.18 -2.54
N LEU A 17 8.68 13.73 -1.72
CA LEU A 17 8.97 13.23 -0.37
C LEU A 17 9.84 11.97 -0.40
N ALA A 18 9.62 11.08 -1.38
CA ALA A 18 10.46 9.90 -1.58
C ALA A 18 11.90 10.28 -1.98
N CYS A 19 12.08 11.28 -2.85
CA CYS A 19 13.40 11.81 -3.20
C CYS A 19 14.08 12.46 -1.99
N GLU A 20 13.33 13.20 -1.19
CA GLU A 20 13.83 13.82 0.05
C GLU A 20 14.25 12.75 1.07
N TYR A 21 13.45 11.69 1.22
CA TYR A 21 13.79 10.57 2.10
C TYR A 21 15.06 9.84 1.64
N LEU A 22 15.18 9.52 0.34
CA LEU A 22 16.39 8.90 -0.22
C LEU A 22 17.64 9.76 0.00
N ALA A 23 17.53 11.08 -0.21
CA ALA A 23 18.63 12.03 0.01
C ALA A 23 19.07 12.09 1.47
N ASN A 24 18.12 12.08 2.42
CA ASN A 24 18.39 12.17 3.86
C ASN A 24 18.84 10.84 4.47
N ARG A 25 18.57 9.72 3.84
CA ARG A 25 18.95 8.38 4.32
C ARG A 25 20.49 8.18 4.40
N GLY A 26 21.25 9.21 4.05
CA GLY A 26 22.69 9.46 4.26
C GLY A 26 23.58 8.20 4.26
N GLY A 27 23.83 7.58 3.12
CA GLY A 27 24.62 6.37 3.05
C GLY A 27 23.83 5.16 2.52
N SER A 28 22.69 5.35 1.90
CA SER A 28 22.17 4.29 1.04
C SER A 28 23.22 4.05 -0.04
N LYS A 29 23.93 2.91 0.04
CA LYS A 29 24.93 2.44 -0.92
C LYS A 29 24.30 2.18 -2.31
N VAL A 30 23.20 2.87 -2.62
CA VAL A 30 22.39 2.68 -3.82
C VAL A 30 22.47 3.93 -4.68
N ALA A 31 23.02 3.78 -5.86
CA ALA A 31 22.89 4.80 -6.89
C ALA A 31 21.42 4.92 -7.30
N TRP A 32 20.87 6.13 -7.29
CA TRP A 32 19.48 6.38 -7.65
C TRP A 32 19.33 7.55 -8.63
N ALA A 33 18.19 7.65 -9.30
CA ALA A 33 17.91 8.72 -10.25
C ALA A 33 16.48 9.22 -10.07
N MET A 34 16.26 10.48 -10.43
CA MET A 34 14.93 11.11 -10.55
C MET A 34 14.47 11.08 -11.99
N ALA A 35 13.23 10.63 -12.23
CA ALA A 35 12.66 10.54 -13.56
C ALA A 35 11.32 11.25 -13.66
N GLY A 36 11.08 11.89 -14.82
CA GLY A 36 9.83 12.60 -15.11
C GLY A 36 9.86 13.27 -16.46
N ARG A 37 8.73 13.82 -16.91
CA ARG A 37 8.57 14.40 -18.25
C ARG A 37 9.30 15.72 -18.48
N ASP A 38 9.53 16.48 -17.42
CA ASP A 38 10.00 17.85 -17.45
C ASP A 38 11.33 17.95 -16.69
N LEU A 39 12.42 18.05 -17.44
CA LEU A 39 13.77 18.16 -16.87
C LEU A 39 13.93 19.45 -16.06
N GLY A 40 13.33 20.57 -16.45
CA GLY A 40 13.43 21.83 -15.71
C GLY A 40 12.81 21.72 -14.32
N LYS A 41 11.67 21.01 -14.18
CA LYS A 41 11.06 20.71 -12.88
C LYS A 41 11.91 19.75 -12.04
N LEU A 42 12.57 18.77 -12.69
CA LEU A 42 13.49 17.87 -11.99
C LEU A 42 14.74 18.61 -11.49
N GLU A 43 15.28 19.53 -12.29
CA GLU A 43 16.40 20.38 -11.89
C GLU A 43 16.04 21.31 -10.72
N ALA A 44 14.85 21.91 -10.77
CA ALA A 44 14.33 22.72 -9.66
C ALA A 44 14.20 21.88 -8.39
N LEU A 45 13.60 20.69 -8.48
CA LEU A 45 13.51 19.76 -7.36
C LEU A 45 14.89 19.42 -6.79
N ARG A 46 15.85 19.06 -7.66
CA ARG A 46 17.22 18.71 -7.26
C ARG A 46 17.90 19.84 -6.48
N LYS A 47 17.65 21.10 -6.86
CA LYS A 47 18.16 22.29 -6.14
C LYS A 47 17.56 22.45 -4.73
N ASP A 48 16.30 22.01 -4.57
CA ASP A 48 15.60 22.11 -3.28
C ASP A 48 15.96 20.96 -2.31
N LEU A 49 16.54 19.85 -2.84
CA LEU A 49 16.91 18.69 -2.05
C LEU A 49 18.22 18.90 -1.26
N PRO A 50 18.47 18.12 -0.18
CA PRO A 50 19.74 18.13 0.56
C PRO A 50 20.96 17.93 -0.34
N GLU A 51 22.12 18.39 0.14
CA GLU A 51 23.41 18.33 -0.59
C GLU A 51 23.71 16.97 -1.18
N ALA A 52 23.39 15.90 -0.44
CA ALA A 52 23.56 14.51 -0.90
C ALA A 52 22.83 14.15 -2.21
N ALA A 53 21.85 14.94 -2.62
CA ALA A 53 21.10 14.75 -3.86
C ALA A 53 21.48 15.70 -5.01
N LYS A 54 22.44 16.60 -4.82
CA LYS A 54 22.82 17.59 -5.83
C LYS A 54 23.38 16.97 -7.12
N GLU A 55 24.03 15.81 -7.02
CA GLU A 55 24.61 15.09 -8.14
C GLU A 55 23.73 13.91 -8.65
N VAL A 56 22.48 13.82 -8.14
CA VAL A 56 21.55 12.75 -8.57
C VAL A 56 21.21 12.91 -10.05
N THR A 57 21.27 11.83 -10.79
CA THR A 57 20.99 11.78 -12.23
C THR A 57 19.51 12.11 -12.49
N LEU A 58 19.28 12.95 -13.49
CA LEU A 58 17.95 13.30 -13.98
C LEU A 58 17.66 12.57 -15.28
N LEU A 59 16.51 11.92 -15.38
CA LEU A 59 16.08 11.16 -16.54
C LEU A 59 14.77 11.76 -17.09
N LYS A 60 14.76 12.15 -18.35
CA LYS A 60 13.52 12.51 -19.03
C LYS A 60 12.79 11.24 -19.40
N VAL A 61 11.59 11.03 -18.86
CA VAL A 61 10.75 9.84 -19.10
C VAL A 61 9.29 10.24 -19.12
N ASP A 62 8.63 9.96 -20.24
CA ASP A 62 7.17 10.03 -20.33
C ASP A 62 6.58 8.62 -20.22
N VAL A 63 5.64 8.42 -19.30
CA VAL A 63 4.94 7.14 -19.13
C VAL A 63 4.13 6.69 -20.37
N LYS A 64 3.93 7.59 -21.33
CA LYS A 64 3.30 7.30 -22.61
C LYS A 64 4.30 6.84 -23.67
N ASN A 65 5.60 6.95 -23.41
CA ASN A 65 6.65 6.57 -24.34
C ASN A 65 7.27 5.24 -23.93
N GLU A 66 6.84 4.16 -24.58
CA GLU A 66 7.28 2.79 -24.27
C GLU A 66 8.80 2.59 -24.41
N GLU A 67 9.43 3.25 -25.39
CA GLU A 67 10.88 3.12 -25.60
C GLU A 67 11.66 3.76 -24.44
N GLU A 68 11.25 4.95 -23.98
CA GLU A 68 11.85 5.60 -22.82
C GLU A 68 11.68 4.74 -21.55
N LEU A 69 10.50 4.11 -21.38
CA LEU A 69 10.25 3.21 -20.26
C LEU A 69 11.13 1.96 -20.31
N LYS A 70 11.25 1.30 -21.45
CA LYS A 70 12.11 0.13 -21.66
C LYS A 70 13.59 0.46 -21.40
N ASP A 71 14.02 1.63 -21.89
CA ASP A 71 15.40 2.08 -21.68
C ASP A 71 15.74 2.33 -20.22
N VAL A 72 14.82 2.90 -19.45
CA VAL A 72 15.00 3.12 -17.99
C VAL A 72 14.94 1.79 -17.26
N ALA A 73 14.00 0.91 -17.56
CA ALA A 73 13.86 -0.39 -16.92
C ALA A 73 15.13 -1.26 -17.09
N LYS A 74 15.78 -1.21 -18.25
CA LYS A 74 17.05 -1.91 -18.49
C LYS A 74 18.23 -1.36 -17.65
N LYS A 75 18.16 -0.10 -17.22
CA LYS A 75 19.26 0.60 -16.51
C LYS A 75 19.11 0.54 -14.98
N THR A 76 17.98 0.10 -14.45
CA THR A 76 17.72 0.10 -13.01
C THR A 76 17.34 -1.27 -12.47
N LYS A 77 17.56 -1.50 -11.18
CA LYS A 77 17.04 -2.68 -10.50
C LYS A 77 15.57 -2.54 -10.14
N VAL A 78 15.13 -1.30 -9.82
CA VAL A 78 13.76 -1.02 -9.36
C VAL A 78 13.28 0.29 -9.96
N ILE A 79 12.05 0.30 -10.49
CA ILE A 79 11.29 1.52 -10.74
C ILE A 79 10.33 1.71 -9.58
N LEU A 80 10.53 2.80 -8.80
CA LEU A 80 9.59 3.28 -7.79
C LEU A 80 8.69 4.32 -8.44
N ASN A 81 7.43 3.93 -8.70
CA ASN A 81 6.51 4.71 -9.54
C ASN A 81 5.50 5.52 -8.75
N PHE A 82 5.58 6.84 -8.86
CA PHE A 82 4.59 7.82 -8.40
C PHE A 82 3.92 8.57 -9.57
N ALA A 83 4.21 8.15 -10.83
CA ALA A 83 3.63 8.76 -12.01
C ALA A 83 2.37 8.02 -12.45
N GLY A 84 1.43 8.77 -13.03
CA GLY A 84 0.31 8.14 -13.72
C GLY A 84 -0.94 7.96 -12.88
N THR A 85 -1.19 8.82 -11.91
CA THR A 85 -2.51 8.86 -11.23
C THR A 85 -3.59 9.44 -12.16
N PRO A 86 -4.75 8.74 -12.39
CA PRO A 86 -5.05 7.36 -11.97
C PRO A 86 -4.08 6.34 -12.59
N TYR A 87 -3.69 5.33 -11.80
CA TYR A 87 -2.74 4.30 -12.25
C TYR A 87 -3.31 3.41 -13.35
N PHE A 88 -4.60 3.10 -13.26
CA PHE A 88 -5.30 2.24 -14.23
C PHE A 88 -5.09 2.71 -15.67
N ASP A 89 -5.10 4.02 -15.91
CA ASP A 89 -4.99 4.58 -17.25
C ASP A 89 -3.56 4.65 -17.79
N LYS A 90 -2.54 4.62 -16.90
CA LYS A 90 -1.20 5.09 -17.31
C LYS A 90 -0.05 4.21 -16.83
N ALA A 91 -0.24 3.36 -15.82
CA ALA A 91 0.87 2.65 -15.20
C ALA A 91 1.11 1.24 -15.77
N LEU A 92 0.16 0.64 -16.49
CA LEU A 92 0.37 -0.67 -17.11
C LEU A 92 1.59 -0.70 -18.05
N PRO A 93 1.88 0.31 -18.90
CA PRO A 93 3.09 0.32 -19.72
C PRO A 93 4.39 0.31 -18.89
N VAL A 94 4.37 0.93 -17.70
CA VAL A 94 5.54 0.92 -16.79
C VAL A 94 5.75 -0.49 -16.22
N VAL A 95 4.67 -1.17 -15.81
CA VAL A 95 4.71 -2.57 -15.35
C VAL A 95 5.25 -3.47 -16.46
N GLU A 96 4.74 -3.32 -17.68
CA GLU A 96 5.19 -4.11 -18.83
C GLU A 96 6.67 -3.92 -19.13
N ALA A 97 7.17 -2.68 -19.09
CA ALA A 97 8.59 -2.38 -19.27
C ALA A 97 9.46 -3.04 -18.18
N CYS A 98 8.99 -3.05 -16.92
CA CYS A 98 9.67 -3.72 -15.83
C CYS A 98 9.71 -5.24 -16.03
N VAL A 99 8.58 -5.85 -16.33
CA VAL A 99 8.48 -7.30 -16.58
C VAL A 99 9.38 -7.71 -17.74
N SER A 100 9.32 -6.99 -18.87
CA SER A 100 10.12 -7.30 -20.06
C SER A 100 11.63 -7.16 -19.84
N SER A 101 12.06 -6.41 -18.82
CA SER A 101 13.47 -6.14 -18.51
C SER A 101 13.98 -6.89 -17.29
N GLY A 102 13.15 -7.68 -16.61
CA GLY A 102 13.50 -8.31 -15.33
C GLY A 102 13.72 -7.31 -14.19
N CYS A 103 13.20 -6.09 -14.32
CA CYS A 103 13.29 -5.02 -13.34
C CYS A 103 12.16 -5.15 -12.31
N CYS A 104 12.43 -4.83 -11.05
CA CYS A 104 11.37 -4.74 -10.03
C CYS A 104 10.55 -3.46 -10.21
N TYR A 105 9.29 -3.53 -9.81
CA TYR A 105 8.36 -2.41 -9.81
C TYR A 105 7.74 -2.23 -8.44
N VAL A 106 7.61 -0.99 -7.99
CA VAL A 106 6.98 -0.62 -6.72
C VAL A 106 6.10 0.59 -6.95
N ASP A 107 4.86 0.57 -6.46
CA ASP A 107 3.96 1.72 -6.45
C ASP A 107 3.18 1.83 -5.13
N ILE A 108 2.36 2.87 -5.03
CA ILE A 108 1.52 3.16 -3.86
C ILE A 108 0.03 3.15 -4.20
N THR A 109 -0.37 2.44 -5.24
CA THR A 109 -1.77 2.42 -5.70
C THR A 109 -2.71 1.78 -4.69
N GLY A 110 -3.92 2.32 -4.56
CA GLY A 110 -5.07 1.66 -3.94
C GLY A 110 -6.13 1.23 -4.95
N GLU A 111 -5.80 1.27 -6.26
CA GLU A 111 -6.75 0.99 -7.34
C GLU A 111 -6.84 -0.52 -7.62
N VAL A 112 -7.80 -1.20 -6.96
CA VAL A 112 -8.04 -2.66 -7.11
C VAL A 112 -8.14 -3.11 -8.57
N PRO A 113 -8.86 -2.41 -9.48
CA PRO A 113 -8.92 -2.81 -10.88
C PRO A 113 -7.55 -2.81 -11.57
N PHE A 114 -6.70 -1.83 -11.28
CA PHE A 114 -5.35 -1.79 -11.82
C PHE A 114 -4.49 -2.95 -11.32
N MET A 115 -4.52 -3.21 -10.01
CA MET A 115 -3.77 -4.31 -9.40
C MET A 115 -4.21 -5.66 -9.95
N LYS A 116 -5.53 -5.87 -10.10
CA LYS A 116 -6.07 -7.09 -10.70
C LYS A 116 -5.63 -7.24 -12.16
N THR A 117 -5.80 -6.20 -12.97
CA THR A 117 -5.38 -6.23 -14.38
C THR A 117 -3.88 -6.49 -14.52
N SER A 118 -3.07 -5.90 -13.64
CA SER A 118 -1.62 -6.15 -13.59
C SER A 118 -1.32 -7.61 -13.27
N ALA A 119 -2.00 -8.20 -12.28
CA ALA A 119 -1.85 -9.59 -11.92
C ALA A 119 -2.28 -10.54 -13.04
N ASP A 120 -3.46 -10.33 -13.61
CA ASP A 120 -4.01 -11.18 -14.67
C ASP A 120 -3.14 -11.17 -15.94
N ARG A 121 -2.54 -10.02 -16.29
CA ARG A 121 -1.74 -9.88 -17.52
C ARG A 121 -0.28 -10.26 -17.36
N TYR A 122 0.29 -10.01 -16.19
CA TYR A 122 1.74 -10.00 -16.04
C TYR A 122 2.29 -10.98 -15.01
N ASP A 123 1.49 -11.61 -14.12
CA ASP A 123 2.04 -12.47 -13.06
C ASP A 123 2.91 -13.60 -13.61
N ALA A 124 2.42 -14.38 -14.59
CA ALA A 124 3.18 -15.47 -15.18
C ALA A 124 4.48 -14.99 -15.84
N LYS A 125 4.41 -13.91 -16.64
CA LYS A 125 5.59 -13.32 -17.29
C LYS A 125 6.57 -12.75 -16.28
N ALA A 126 6.08 -12.14 -15.22
CA ALA A 126 6.91 -11.57 -14.16
C ALA A 126 7.64 -12.68 -13.37
N ARG A 127 7.00 -13.82 -13.13
CA ARG A 127 7.66 -15.01 -12.55
C ARG A 127 8.76 -15.54 -13.46
N GLU A 128 8.48 -15.71 -14.75
CA GLU A 128 9.46 -16.17 -15.74
C GLU A 128 10.67 -15.22 -15.84
N ALA A 129 10.41 -13.90 -15.91
CA ALA A 129 11.44 -12.87 -16.00
C ALA A 129 12.14 -12.59 -14.66
N LYS A 130 11.71 -13.22 -13.55
CA LYS A 130 12.15 -12.93 -12.18
C LYS A 130 11.99 -11.44 -11.81
N ALA A 131 11.02 -10.76 -12.43
CA ALA A 131 10.63 -9.41 -12.08
C ALA A 131 9.65 -9.43 -10.90
N LEU A 132 9.93 -8.66 -9.85
CA LEU A 132 9.05 -8.56 -8.69
C LEU A 132 8.24 -7.27 -8.79
N ILE A 133 6.93 -7.43 -8.99
CA ILE A 133 5.98 -6.33 -9.13
C ILE A 133 5.21 -6.21 -7.83
N LEU A 134 5.36 -5.08 -7.13
CA LEU A 134 4.77 -4.82 -5.83
C LEU A 134 3.85 -3.61 -5.91
N HIS A 135 2.56 -3.84 -5.74
CA HIS A 135 1.54 -2.81 -5.66
C HIS A 135 1.23 -2.45 -4.21
N SER A 136 0.58 -1.31 -4.00
CA SER A 136 0.06 -0.86 -2.70
C SER A 136 1.14 -0.72 -1.60
N CYS A 137 2.33 -0.23 -1.97
CA CYS A 137 3.46 -0.10 -1.05
C CYS A 137 3.43 1.21 -0.25
N GLY A 138 2.25 1.60 0.24
CA GLY A 138 2.01 2.75 1.08
C GLY A 138 1.09 2.43 2.26
N PHE A 139 0.58 3.48 2.91
CA PHE A 139 -0.30 3.36 4.07
C PHE A 139 -1.60 2.60 3.78
N ASP A 140 -2.09 2.69 2.55
CA ASP A 140 -3.36 2.04 2.17
C ASP A 140 -3.35 0.52 2.37
N SER A 141 -2.17 -0.12 2.42
CA SER A 141 -2.08 -1.58 2.56
C SER A 141 -0.93 -2.07 3.43
N ILE A 142 0.29 -1.51 3.35
CA ILE A 142 1.44 -2.05 4.10
C ILE A 142 1.15 -2.27 5.60
N PRO A 143 0.59 -1.32 6.35
CA PRO A 143 0.40 -1.52 7.78
C PRO A 143 -0.53 -2.70 8.09
N CYS A 144 -1.64 -2.83 7.36
CA CYS A 144 -2.59 -3.93 7.56
C CYS A 144 -2.05 -5.26 7.06
N ASP A 145 -1.40 -5.29 5.90
CA ASP A 145 -0.83 -6.51 5.31
C ASP A 145 0.30 -7.07 6.19
N MET A 146 1.21 -6.20 6.64
CA MET A 146 2.31 -6.61 7.51
C MET A 146 1.85 -7.00 8.91
N ALA A 147 0.87 -6.28 9.50
CA ALA A 147 0.32 -6.64 10.80
C ALA A 147 -0.37 -8.01 10.76
N ALA A 148 -1.16 -8.29 9.72
CA ALA A 148 -1.80 -9.59 9.53
C ALA A 148 -0.77 -10.70 9.32
N TRP A 149 0.26 -10.44 8.48
CA TRP A 149 1.35 -11.37 8.23
C TRP A 149 2.11 -11.73 9.51
N MET A 150 2.49 -10.72 10.30
CA MET A 150 3.20 -10.92 11.58
C MET A 150 2.35 -11.70 12.59
N ALA A 151 1.07 -11.35 12.72
CA ALA A 151 0.17 -12.03 13.65
C ALA A 151 -0.05 -13.51 13.26
N ALA A 152 -0.25 -13.79 11.97
CA ALA A 152 -0.41 -15.15 11.47
C ALA A 152 0.88 -15.97 11.58
N THR A 153 2.03 -15.36 11.28
CA THR A 153 3.33 -16.02 11.43
C THR A 153 3.58 -16.40 12.89
N ALA A 154 3.36 -15.47 13.82
CA ALA A 154 3.51 -15.73 15.25
C ALA A 154 2.49 -16.75 15.78
N MET A 155 1.25 -16.78 15.27
CA MET A 155 0.27 -17.82 15.59
C MET A 155 0.79 -19.21 15.23
N ARG A 156 1.38 -19.36 14.06
CA ARG A 156 1.98 -20.62 13.62
C ARG A 156 3.21 -21.00 14.43
N GLU A 157 4.10 -20.06 14.67
CA GLU A 157 5.36 -20.31 15.41
C GLU A 157 5.12 -20.61 16.88
N ARG A 158 4.22 -19.86 17.57
CA ARG A 158 3.98 -20.00 19.01
C ARG A 158 2.96 -21.11 19.32
N HIS A 159 2.04 -21.38 18.39
CA HIS A 159 0.88 -22.26 18.68
C HIS A 159 0.71 -23.41 17.68
N GLY A 160 1.51 -23.47 16.60
CA GLY A 160 1.46 -24.55 15.63
C GLY A 160 0.11 -24.67 14.88
N MET A 161 -0.63 -23.56 14.73
CA MET A 161 -1.95 -23.56 14.09
C MET A 161 -2.16 -22.35 13.20
N ALA A 162 -3.16 -22.42 12.33
CA ALA A 162 -3.60 -21.29 11.52
C ALA A 162 -4.61 -20.40 12.30
N CYS A 163 -5.07 -19.32 11.67
CA CYS A 163 -6.03 -18.40 12.25
C CYS A 163 -7.45 -18.68 11.73
N ALA A 164 -8.43 -18.71 12.61
CA ALA A 164 -9.84 -18.66 12.25
C ALA A 164 -10.26 -17.25 11.83
N ALA A 165 -9.71 -16.25 12.49
CA ALA A 165 -10.01 -14.84 12.20
C ALA A 165 -8.79 -13.95 12.45
N ILE A 166 -8.67 -12.88 11.65
CA ILE A 166 -7.80 -11.75 11.92
C ILE A 166 -8.64 -10.48 11.78
N ARG A 167 -8.55 -9.60 12.78
CA ARG A 167 -9.17 -8.26 12.76
C ARG A 167 -8.09 -7.21 12.86
N ASN A 168 -8.00 -6.34 11.86
CA ASN A 168 -7.15 -5.17 11.89
C ASN A 168 -7.96 -3.95 12.33
N ALA A 169 -7.34 -3.08 13.10
CA ALA A 169 -7.92 -1.81 13.48
C ALA A 169 -6.90 -0.68 13.37
N VAL A 170 -7.28 0.40 12.72
CA VAL A 170 -6.57 1.68 12.80
C VAL A 170 -6.94 2.29 14.15
N MET A 171 -6.00 2.26 15.10
CA MET A 171 -6.20 2.68 16.48
C MET A 171 -6.18 4.20 16.62
N ASP A 172 -5.28 4.84 15.86
CA ASP A 172 -5.09 6.27 15.78
C ASP A 172 -4.53 6.59 14.39
N ALA A 173 -4.96 7.69 13.80
CA ALA A 173 -4.40 8.21 12.58
C ALA A 173 -4.62 9.73 12.52
N ALA A 174 -3.54 10.47 12.30
CA ALA A 174 -3.57 11.90 12.09
C ALA A 174 -2.83 12.22 10.79
N GLY A 175 -3.51 12.87 9.85
CA GLY A 175 -2.97 13.21 8.54
C GLY A 175 -4.00 13.93 7.67
N GLY A 176 -3.63 14.22 6.42
CA GLY A 176 -4.49 14.88 5.44
C GLY A 176 -4.59 14.11 4.12
N ALA A 177 -5.42 14.59 3.20
CA ALA A 177 -5.54 14.04 1.85
C ALA A 177 -4.89 14.96 0.80
N SER A 178 -4.27 14.37 -0.25
CA SER A 178 -3.75 15.11 -1.40
C SER A 178 -4.69 15.04 -2.59
N GLY A 179 -4.47 15.94 -3.56
CA GLY A 179 -5.16 15.87 -4.85
C GLY A 179 -5.01 14.49 -5.52
N GLY A 180 -3.83 13.86 -5.47
CA GLY A 180 -3.59 12.53 -6.06
C GLY A 180 -4.54 11.46 -5.50
N THR A 181 -4.65 11.34 -4.18
CA THR A 181 -5.56 10.39 -3.49
C THR A 181 -7.00 10.61 -3.92
N ILE A 182 -7.44 11.86 -3.98
CA ILE A 182 -8.80 12.22 -4.36
C ILE A 182 -9.07 11.88 -5.82
N TYR A 183 -8.13 12.16 -6.73
CA TYR A 183 -8.29 11.86 -8.14
C TYR A 183 -8.27 10.37 -8.43
N SER A 184 -7.47 9.55 -7.71
CA SER A 184 -7.57 8.07 -7.78
C SER A 184 -8.94 7.59 -7.31
N GLY A 185 -9.44 8.09 -6.17
CA GLY A 185 -10.79 7.78 -5.70
C GLY A 185 -11.87 8.11 -6.72
N LEU A 186 -11.80 9.30 -7.33
CA LEU A 186 -12.73 9.70 -8.41
C LEU A 186 -12.61 8.81 -9.64
N GLY A 187 -11.40 8.38 -10.01
CA GLY A 187 -11.16 7.44 -11.11
C GLY A 187 -11.86 6.09 -10.86
N MET A 188 -11.81 5.58 -9.64
CA MET A 188 -12.50 4.34 -9.28
C MET A 188 -14.02 4.42 -9.42
N LEU A 189 -14.63 5.59 -9.19
CA LEU A 189 -16.08 5.78 -9.35
C LEU A 189 -16.55 5.67 -10.81
N THR A 190 -15.65 5.89 -11.77
CA THR A 190 -15.93 5.89 -13.22
C THR A 190 -15.61 4.57 -13.90
N GLN A 191 -15.17 3.54 -13.15
CA GLN A 191 -14.86 2.22 -13.68
C GLN A 191 -16.11 1.54 -14.29
N ASP A 192 -15.88 0.61 -15.22
CA ASP A 192 -16.93 -0.22 -15.82
C ASP A 192 -17.52 -1.24 -14.81
N VAL A 193 -18.55 -1.97 -15.25
CA VAL A 193 -19.29 -2.92 -14.40
C VAL A 193 -18.40 -4.08 -13.94
N GLU A 194 -17.52 -4.57 -14.80
CA GLU A 194 -16.64 -5.71 -14.50
C GLU A 194 -15.60 -5.33 -13.46
N ASN A 195 -14.96 -4.18 -13.60
CA ASN A 195 -14.04 -3.65 -12.62
C ASN A 195 -14.71 -3.37 -11.27
N LYS A 196 -15.95 -2.86 -11.28
CA LYS A 196 -16.74 -2.68 -10.05
C LYS A 196 -17.07 -4.01 -9.36
N ALA A 197 -17.40 -5.06 -10.12
CA ALA A 197 -17.63 -6.39 -9.57
C ALA A 197 -16.38 -6.92 -8.84
N ALA A 198 -15.19 -6.80 -9.44
CA ALA A 198 -13.93 -7.17 -8.80
C ALA A 198 -13.63 -6.35 -7.53
N MET A 199 -14.01 -5.06 -7.52
CA MET A 199 -13.90 -4.21 -6.32
C MET A 199 -14.85 -4.62 -5.20
N MET A 200 -16.02 -5.19 -5.52
CA MET A 200 -17.01 -5.61 -4.52
C MET A 200 -16.75 -7.03 -4.00
N ASP A 201 -16.07 -7.87 -4.77
CA ASP A 201 -15.71 -9.23 -4.35
C ASP A 201 -14.56 -9.21 -3.33
N PRO A 202 -14.74 -9.76 -2.11
CA PRO A 202 -13.67 -9.85 -1.11
C PRO A 202 -12.40 -10.55 -1.61
N TYR A 203 -12.55 -11.51 -2.51
CA TYR A 203 -11.47 -12.31 -3.12
C TYR A 203 -11.14 -11.89 -4.55
N GLY A 204 -11.60 -10.70 -4.98
CA GLY A 204 -11.46 -10.22 -6.34
C GLY A 204 -10.03 -10.04 -6.84
N MET A 205 -9.04 -10.03 -5.94
CA MET A 205 -7.63 -9.96 -6.27
C MET A 205 -6.88 -11.30 -6.10
N ASP A 206 -7.53 -12.34 -5.62
CA ASP A 206 -6.88 -13.63 -5.44
C ASP A 206 -6.47 -14.24 -6.80
N PRO A 207 -5.46 -15.13 -6.83
CA PRO A 207 -5.14 -15.92 -8.02
C PRO A 207 -6.37 -16.66 -8.56
N PRO A 208 -6.45 -16.92 -9.88
CA PRO A 208 -7.62 -17.58 -10.48
C PRO A 208 -7.96 -18.96 -9.88
N ASP A 209 -6.95 -19.68 -9.39
CA ASP A 209 -7.05 -20.96 -8.70
C ASP A 209 -7.13 -20.83 -7.18
N GLY A 210 -7.25 -19.60 -6.68
CA GLY A 210 -7.33 -19.29 -5.26
C GLY A 210 -8.58 -19.86 -4.59
N GLN A 211 -8.41 -20.34 -3.36
CA GLN A 211 -9.52 -20.84 -2.55
C GLN A 211 -10.26 -19.70 -1.87
N ARG A 212 -11.57 -19.72 -1.98
CA ARG A 212 -12.41 -18.71 -1.30
C ARG A 212 -12.63 -19.11 0.15
N GLY A 213 -12.39 -18.17 1.05
CA GLY A 213 -12.74 -18.32 2.46
C GLY A 213 -14.23 -18.00 2.74
N PRO A 214 -14.61 -17.87 4.02
CA PRO A 214 -16.02 -17.71 4.44
C PRO A 214 -16.59 -16.30 4.21
N ASP A 215 -15.75 -15.30 3.94
CA ASP A 215 -16.21 -13.91 3.87
C ASP A 215 -17.03 -13.66 2.59
N THR A 216 -18.23 -13.14 2.75
CA THR A 216 -19.10 -12.72 1.63
C THR A 216 -19.02 -11.21 1.37
N ALA A 217 -18.40 -10.48 2.28
CA ALA A 217 -18.09 -9.06 2.20
C ALA A 217 -16.73 -8.80 2.89
N ASP A 218 -16.31 -7.58 3.06
CA ASP A 218 -15.02 -7.24 3.69
C ASP A 218 -15.02 -7.43 5.23
N GLY A 219 -15.59 -8.53 5.69
CA GLY A 219 -15.50 -9.00 7.07
C GLY A 219 -16.08 -8.05 8.09
N GLY A 220 -17.31 -7.59 7.88
CA GLY A 220 -17.99 -6.64 8.76
C GLY A 220 -17.39 -5.23 8.73
N THR A 221 -16.50 -4.94 7.80
CA THR A 221 -15.93 -3.60 7.60
C THR A 221 -16.81 -2.71 6.73
N THR A 222 -17.68 -3.33 5.94
CA THR A 222 -18.72 -2.67 5.15
C THR A 222 -19.99 -2.45 5.95
N ASP A 223 -20.06 -3.03 7.14
CA ASP A 223 -21.22 -2.96 8.00
C ASP A 223 -21.25 -1.66 8.81
N LEU A 224 -22.38 -1.42 9.43
CA LEU A 224 -22.60 -0.32 10.35
C LEU A 224 -21.61 -0.36 11.51
N PRO A 225 -21.40 0.77 12.21
CA PRO A 225 -20.53 0.79 13.37
C PRO A 225 -20.89 -0.29 14.38
N ARG A 226 -19.91 -1.05 14.82
CA ARG A 226 -20.12 -2.23 15.65
C ARG A 226 -19.05 -2.36 16.74
N TRP A 227 -19.41 -3.08 17.79
CA TRP A 227 -18.43 -3.59 18.73
C TRP A 227 -17.70 -4.78 18.11
N ASP A 228 -16.37 -4.76 18.14
CA ASP A 228 -15.54 -5.86 17.67
C ASP A 228 -14.96 -6.61 18.89
N GLU A 229 -15.35 -7.88 19.04
CA GLU A 229 -14.98 -8.72 20.19
C GLU A 229 -13.48 -9.04 20.26
N LEU A 230 -12.79 -9.10 19.09
CA LEU A 230 -11.35 -9.35 19.06
C LEU A 230 -10.55 -8.11 19.40
N GLN A 231 -11.00 -6.96 18.92
CA GLN A 231 -10.36 -5.67 19.21
C GLN A 231 -10.79 -5.10 20.56
N GLU A 232 -11.94 -5.54 21.11
CA GLU A 232 -12.59 -4.97 22.29
C GLU A 232 -12.80 -3.46 22.16
N LYS A 233 -13.24 -3.04 20.98
CA LYS A 233 -13.42 -1.64 20.57
C LYS A 233 -14.60 -1.47 19.65
N TRP A 234 -15.18 -0.26 19.65
CA TRP A 234 -16.09 0.16 18.61
C TRP A 234 -15.31 0.48 17.34
N LEU A 235 -15.72 -0.13 16.22
CA LEU A 235 -15.15 0.10 14.91
C LEU A 235 -16.19 0.74 13.98
N MET A 236 -15.72 1.65 13.13
CA MET A 236 -16.46 2.14 11.97
C MET A 236 -15.73 1.71 10.67
N ILE A 237 -16.41 1.84 9.55
CA ILE A 237 -15.84 1.55 8.23
C ILE A 237 -14.57 2.36 7.99
N SER A 238 -13.54 1.72 7.44
CA SER A 238 -12.35 2.38 6.93
C SER A 238 -12.50 2.65 5.43
N PRO A 239 -12.28 3.88 4.94
CA PRO A 239 -12.28 4.14 3.50
C PRO A 239 -11.18 3.39 2.74
N LEU A 240 -10.17 2.88 3.45
CA LEU A 240 -9.05 2.13 2.90
C LEU A 240 -9.27 0.62 2.94
N SER A 241 -10.34 0.13 3.56
CA SER A 241 -10.60 -1.31 3.71
C SER A 241 -10.74 -2.04 2.37
N ASN A 242 -11.24 -1.37 1.35
CA ASN A 242 -11.44 -2.00 0.04
C ASN A 242 -10.11 -2.53 -0.56
N PRO A 243 -9.07 -1.73 -0.81
CA PRO A 243 -7.79 -2.25 -1.31
C PRO A 243 -7.06 -3.10 -0.27
N SER A 244 -7.08 -2.71 0.99
CA SER A 244 -6.32 -3.36 2.06
C SER A 244 -6.81 -4.78 2.36
N CYS A 245 -8.12 -5.00 2.53
CA CYS A 245 -8.69 -6.33 2.76
C CYS A 245 -8.35 -7.31 1.63
N ARG A 246 -8.40 -6.85 0.38
CA ARG A 246 -8.04 -7.67 -0.78
C ARG A 246 -6.56 -7.97 -0.82
N THR A 247 -5.72 -7.00 -0.45
CA THR A 247 -4.26 -7.21 -0.37
C THR A 247 -3.93 -8.29 0.65
N VAL A 248 -4.52 -8.27 1.85
CA VAL A 248 -4.28 -9.28 2.89
C VAL A 248 -4.76 -10.68 2.47
N ARG A 249 -5.95 -10.77 1.85
CA ARG A 249 -6.44 -12.07 1.34
C ARG A 249 -5.56 -12.60 0.23
N ARG A 250 -5.16 -11.74 -0.71
CA ARG A 250 -4.20 -12.10 -1.75
C ARG A 250 -2.86 -12.53 -1.16
N SER A 251 -2.36 -11.90 -0.11
CA SER A 251 -1.14 -12.32 0.60
C SER A 251 -1.28 -13.74 1.13
N ASN A 252 -2.40 -14.06 1.77
CA ASN A 252 -2.68 -15.40 2.26
C ASN A 252 -2.70 -16.43 1.11
N ALA A 253 -3.38 -16.12 0.01
CA ALA A 253 -3.46 -17.01 -1.16
C ALA A 253 -2.09 -17.20 -1.83
N LEU A 254 -1.33 -16.14 -2.08
CA LEU A 254 0.00 -16.20 -2.71
C LEU A 254 1.02 -16.97 -1.88
N LEU A 255 0.88 -16.98 -0.56
CA LEU A 255 1.74 -17.73 0.36
C LEU A 255 1.29 -19.20 0.57
N GLY A 256 0.20 -19.64 -0.05
CA GLY A 256 -0.35 -20.99 0.13
C GLY A 256 -1.19 -21.14 1.41
N TYR A 257 -1.89 -20.11 1.80
CA TYR A 257 -2.84 -20.03 2.93
C TYR A 257 -2.26 -20.23 4.33
N PRO A 258 -1.09 -19.67 4.67
CA PRO A 258 -0.51 -19.84 5.99
C PRO A 258 -1.30 -19.13 7.10
N TYR A 259 -2.15 -18.15 6.74
CA TYR A 259 -3.01 -17.50 7.72
C TYR A 259 -4.24 -18.36 8.06
N GLY A 260 -4.61 -19.30 7.17
CA GLY A 260 -5.75 -20.21 7.25
C GLY A 260 -6.56 -20.20 5.96
N GLN A 261 -6.99 -21.36 5.49
CA GLN A 261 -7.90 -21.49 4.33
C GLN A 261 -9.30 -20.93 4.64
N GLY A 262 -9.77 -21.17 5.87
CA GLY A 262 -11.03 -20.64 6.40
C GLY A 262 -10.92 -19.30 7.11
N LEU A 263 -9.88 -18.51 6.82
CA LEU A 263 -9.67 -17.21 7.47
C LEU A 263 -10.84 -16.25 7.23
N SER A 264 -11.43 -15.74 8.31
CA SER A 264 -12.27 -14.56 8.28
C SER A 264 -11.41 -13.32 8.55
N TYR A 265 -11.38 -12.40 7.59
CA TYR A 265 -10.59 -11.17 7.71
C TYR A 265 -11.47 -9.94 7.65
N GLY A 266 -11.16 -8.96 8.50
CA GLY A 266 -11.83 -7.66 8.49
C GLY A 266 -11.00 -6.57 9.16
N GLU A 267 -11.34 -5.32 8.84
CA GLU A 267 -10.67 -4.15 9.40
C GLU A 267 -11.63 -2.98 9.63
N GLY A 268 -11.21 -2.00 10.40
CA GLY A 268 -11.97 -0.79 10.65
C GLY A 268 -11.14 0.28 11.36
N ILE A 269 -11.76 1.42 11.60
CA ILE A 269 -11.19 2.51 12.38
C ILE A 269 -11.81 2.51 13.77
N VAL A 270 -10.98 2.57 14.81
CA VAL A 270 -11.45 2.66 16.19
C VAL A 270 -12.15 3.99 16.43
N VAL A 271 -13.30 3.92 17.08
CA VAL A 271 -14.09 5.09 17.48
C VAL A 271 -14.45 4.99 18.96
N PRO A 272 -14.65 6.13 19.67
CA PRO A 272 -14.95 6.13 21.10
C PRO A 272 -16.24 5.39 21.48
N GLY A 273 -17.19 5.30 20.56
CA GLY A 273 -18.48 4.64 20.85
C GLY A 273 -19.41 4.60 19.64
N PRO A 274 -20.62 4.03 19.78
CA PRO A 274 -21.54 3.82 18.67
C PRO A 274 -22.00 5.16 18.03
N VAL A 275 -22.21 6.19 18.80
CA VAL A 275 -22.67 7.50 18.29
C VAL A 275 -21.60 8.13 17.38
N SER A 276 -20.35 8.15 17.84
CA SER A 276 -19.25 8.68 17.02
C SER A 276 -19.00 7.83 15.76
N GLY A 277 -19.18 6.51 15.86
CA GLY A 277 -19.12 5.62 14.72
C GLY A 277 -20.19 5.93 13.67
N TRP A 278 -21.44 6.10 14.10
CA TRP A 278 -22.54 6.48 13.20
C TRP A 278 -22.31 7.84 12.53
N LEU A 279 -21.92 8.86 13.30
CA LEU A 279 -21.61 10.19 12.76
C LEU A 279 -20.48 10.12 11.73
N GLY A 280 -19.41 9.39 12.03
CA GLY A 280 -18.28 9.19 11.10
C GLY A 280 -18.69 8.44 9.82
N THR A 281 -19.47 7.37 9.94
CA THR A 281 -19.97 6.61 8.78
C THR A 281 -20.90 7.46 7.90
N MET A 282 -21.80 8.24 8.50
CA MET A 282 -22.67 9.15 7.77
C MET A 282 -21.88 10.26 7.07
N ALA A 283 -20.88 10.85 7.75
CA ALA A 283 -20.02 11.88 7.17
C ALA A 283 -19.25 11.33 5.96
N LEU A 284 -18.68 10.13 6.08
CA LEU A 284 -18.00 9.45 4.99
C LEU A 284 -18.95 9.15 3.82
N GLY A 285 -20.14 8.61 4.11
CA GLY A 285 -21.17 8.33 3.10
C GLY A 285 -21.62 9.61 2.39
N PHE A 286 -21.81 10.70 3.12
CA PHE A 286 -22.16 12.01 2.52
C PHE A 286 -21.02 12.52 1.63
N MET A 287 -19.78 12.43 2.08
CA MET A 287 -18.62 12.84 1.29
C MET A 287 -18.53 12.04 -0.01
N VAL A 288 -18.59 10.72 0.06
CA VAL A 288 -18.56 9.83 -1.12
C VAL A 288 -19.75 10.11 -2.03
N GLY A 289 -20.98 10.18 -1.48
CA GLY A 289 -22.19 10.51 -2.24
C GLY A 289 -22.12 11.85 -2.96
N SER A 290 -21.52 12.86 -2.33
CA SER A 290 -21.29 14.16 -2.94
C SER A 290 -20.38 14.14 -4.16
N LEU A 291 -19.50 13.13 -4.26
CA LEU A 291 -18.63 12.95 -5.43
C LEU A 291 -19.38 12.31 -6.61
N TYR A 292 -20.47 11.59 -6.37
CA TYR A 292 -21.29 11.03 -7.45
C TYR A 292 -22.19 12.08 -8.12
N PHE A 293 -22.64 13.10 -7.39
CA PHE A 293 -23.52 14.13 -7.93
C PHE A 293 -22.71 15.24 -8.65
N PRO A 294 -22.92 15.47 -9.96
CA PRO A 294 -22.05 16.36 -10.74
C PRO A 294 -21.92 17.80 -10.21
N PRO A 295 -22.99 18.49 -9.77
CA PRO A 295 -22.87 19.85 -9.21
C PRO A 295 -22.02 19.92 -7.94
N THR A 296 -22.22 18.99 -6.99
CA THR A 296 -21.46 18.96 -5.74
C THR A 296 -20.02 18.56 -5.99
N ARG A 297 -19.78 17.59 -6.89
CA ARG A 297 -18.43 17.23 -7.33
C ARG A 297 -17.69 18.42 -7.96
N TRP A 298 -18.35 19.22 -8.78
CA TRP A 298 -17.76 20.44 -9.33
C TRP A 298 -17.40 21.44 -8.23
N ALA A 299 -18.34 21.69 -7.30
CA ALA A 299 -18.11 22.60 -6.18
C ALA A 299 -16.97 22.12 -5.27
N LEU A 300 -16.93 20.82 -4.93
CA LEU A 300 -15.84 20.23 -4.14
C LEU A 300 -14.49 20.39 -4.85
N LYS A 301 -14.41 20.08 -6.15
CA LYS A 301 -13.17 20.27 -6.93
C LYS A 301 -12.72 21.72 -7.02
N ARG A 302 -13.66 22.66 -7.01
CA ARG A 302 -13.35 24.09 -7.19
C ARG A 302 -12.92 24.78 -5.91
N TRP A 303 -13.45 24.36 -4.75
CA TRP A 303 -13.31 25.12 -3.51
C TRP A 303 -12.77 24.35 -2.31
N VAL A 304 -12.82 23.02 -2.33
CA VAL A 304 -12.52 22.20 -1.14
C VAL A 304 -11.34 21.25 -1.37
N LEU A 305 -11.31 20.58 -2.53
CA LEU A 305 -10.34 19.54 -2.77
C LEU A 305 -9.00 20.12 -3.27
N PRO A 306 -7.86 19.66 -2.77
CA PRO A 306 -6.55 20.10 -3.24
C PRO A 306 -6.33 19.71 -4.70
N GLU A 307 -5.63 20.59 -5.42
CA GLU A 307 -5.24 20.32 -6.81
C GLU A 307 -4.14 19.24 -6.90
N PRO A 308 -3.97 18.58 -8.08
CA PRO A 308 -2.86 17.67 -8.31
C PRO A 308 -1.52 18.31 -7.98
N GLY A 309 -0.72 17.67 -7.13
CA GLY A 309 0.56 18.18 -6.63
C GLY A 309 0.46 18.99 -5.33
N GLN A 310 -0.75 19.23 -4.83
CA GLN A 310 -0.98 19.81 -3.51
C GLN A 310 -1.32 18.73 -2.49
N GLY A 311 -1.01 19.00 -1.22
CA GLY A 311 -1.25 18.08 -0.11
C GLY A 311 -1.12 18.80 1.24
N PRO A 312 -1.09 18.05 2.36
CA PRO A 312 -0.97 18.61 3.69
C PRO A 312 0.30 19.43 3.88
N SER A 313 0.26 20.37 4.82
CA SER A 313 1.43 21.19 5.17
C SER A 313 2.56 20.31 5.75
N ARG A 314 3.81 20.79 5.65
CA ARG A 314 4.97 20.10 6.24
C ARG A 314 4.77 19.81 7.72
N LYS A 315 4.29 20.80 8.48
CA LYS A 315 3.99 20.64 9.90
C LYS A 315 2.96 19.53 10.16
N ALA A 316 1.87 19.52 9.40
CA ALA A 316 0.85 18.46 9.53
C ALA A 316 1.39 17.07 9.20
N MET A 317 2.30 16.95 8.23
CA MET A 317 2.97 15.70 7.89
C MET A 317 3.97 15.25 8.97
N GLU A 318 4.67 16.17 9.60
CA GLU A 318 5.65 15.86 10.66
C GLU A 318 4.97 15.48 11.98
N GLU A 319 3.88 16.18 12.34
CA GLU A 319 3.08 15.89 13.54
C GLU A 319 2.11 14.72 13.35
N GLY A 320 1.94 14.26 12.11
CA GLY A 320 1.10 13.12 11.78
C GLY A 320 1.62 11.80 12.39
N ARG A 321 0.71 10.87 12.62
CA ARG A 321 1.03 9.55 13.15
C ARG A 321 -0.05 8.54 12.79
N PHE A 322 0.27 7.26 12.94
CA PHE A 322 -0.73 6.19 12.91
C PHE A 322 -0.27 4.98 13.71
N THR A 323 -1.25 4.21 14.17
CA THR A 323 -1.05 2.89 14.76
C THR A 323 -2.10 1.94 14.19
N VAL A 324 -1.65 0.78 13.68
CA VAL A 324 -2.50 -0.33 13.24
C VAL A 324 -2.26 -1.52 14.17
N ARG A 325 -3.35 -2.14 14.64
CA ARG A 325 -3.32 -3.32 15.50
C ARG A 325 -4.05 -4.47 14.82
N ALA A 326 -3.38 -5.60 14.63
CA ALA A 326 -3.97 -6.87 14.22
C ALA A 326 -4.17 -7.78 15.41
N VAL A 327 -5.36 -8.35 15.56
CA VAL A 327 -5.65 -9.42 16.53
C VAL A 327 -6.01 -10.67 15.77
N ALA A 328 -5.19 -11.70 15.87
CA ALA A 328 -5.41 -13.02 15.29
C ALA A 328 -5.98 -13.97 16.35
N LEU A 329 -7.01 -14.74 15.97
CA LEU A 329 -7.63 -15.79 16.77
C LEU A 329 -7.27 -17.14 16.15
N GLY A 330 -6.76 -18.08 16.96
CA GLY A 330 -6.42 -19.43 16.52
C GLY A 330 -7.65 -20.22 16.02
N GLU A 331 -7.42 -21.20 15.14
CA GLU A 331 -8.50 -22.02 14.54
C GLU A 331 -9.10 -23.04 15.50
N LYS A 332 -8.42 -23.36 16.59
CA LYS A 332 -8.87 -24.35 17.58
C LYS A 332 -8.40 -24.00 18.99
N ALA A 333 -9.11 -24.50 19.97
CA ALA A 333 -8.72 -24.42 21.36
C ALA A 333 -7.48 -25.28 21.65
N LYS A 334 -6.67 -24.85 22.60
CA LYS A 334 -5.59 -25.63 23.21
C LYS A 334 -6.15 -26.69 24.15
N SER A 335 -5.25 -27.51 24.72
CA SER A 335 -5.59 -28.53 25.72
C SER A 335 -6.25 -27.98 26.98
N ASP A 336 -6.01 -26.71 27.31
CA ASP A 336 -6.64 -25.98 28.41
C ASP A 336 -8.03 -25.40 28.09
N GLY A 337 -8.52 -25.62 26.86
CA GLY A 337 -9.80 -25.10 26.36
C GLY A 337 -9.75 -23.65 25.88
N GLN A 338 -8.62 -22.95 25.98
CA GLN A 338 -8.50 -21.58 25.52
C GLN A 338 -8.13 -21.50 24.04
N ILE A 339 -8.76 -20.59 23.30
CA ILE A 339 -8.38 -20.28 21.92
C ILE A 339 -7.28 -19.21 21.99
N PRO A 340 -6.08 -19.50 21.42
CA PRO A 340 -4.98 -18.55 21.48
C PRO A 340 -5.29 -17.29 20.68
N LYS A 341 -4.83 -16.15 21.20
CA LYS A 341 -4.85 -14.86 20.53
C LYS A 341 -3.41 -14.38 20.35
N VAL A 342 -3.12 -13.76 19.22
CA VAL A 342 -1.84 -13.10 18.93
C VAL A 342 -2.13 -11.69 18.46
N VAL A 343 -1.38 -10.73 19.02
CA VAL A 343 -1.50 -9.32 18.67
C VAL A 343 -0.23 -8.84 17.98
N ALA A 344 -0.37 -8.22 16.82
CA ALA A 344 0.71 -7.52 16.13
C ALA A 344 0.36 -6.04 15.97
N LYS A 345 1.39 -5.19 16.00
CA LYS A 345 1.25 -3.74 15.86
C LYS A 345 2.20 -3.19 14.81
N VAL A 346 1.73 -2.20 14.09
CA VAL A 346 2.52 -1.35 13.20
C VAL A 346 2.29 0.09 13.64
N ASP A 347 3.33 0.71 14.14
CA ASP A 347 3.32 2.09 14.64
C ASP A 347 4.27 2.95 13.81
N SER A 348 3.80 4.13 13.40
CA SER A 348 4.61 5.08 12.63
C SER A 348 5.75 5.68 13.45
N VAL A 349 5.62 5.73 14.77
CA VAL A 349 6.56 6.41 15.68
C VAL A 349 6.87 7.83 15.17
N ASN A 350 8.01 8.03 14.51
CA ASN A 350 8.47 9.30 13.94
C ASN A 350 8.38 9.36 12.42
N ALA A 351 7.74 8.37 11.77
CA ALA A 351 7.63 8.34 10.31
C ALA A 351 6.70 9.44 9.74
N GLY A 352 5.93 10.09 10.59
CA GLY A 352 5.03 11.17 10.22
C GLY A 352 3.64 10.70 9.80
N ASP A 353 2.94 11.55 9.07
CA ASP A 353 1.58 11.29 8.64
C ASP A 353 1.45 10.02 7.78
N PRO A 354 0.31 9.30 7.90
CA PRO A 354 0.12 8.04 7.18
C PRO A 354 0.14 8.22 5.66
N GLY A 355 -0.54 9.25 5.16
CA GLY A 355 -0.83 9.40 3.74
C GLY A 355 0.39 9.70 2.87
N TYR A 356 1.41 10.40 3.39
CA TYR A 356 2.48 10.92 2.52
C TYR A 356 3.88 10.69 3.06
N LYS A 357 4.25 11.21 4.23
CA LYS A 357 5.61 11.08 4.76
C LYS A 357 5.93 9.62 5.09
N ALA A 358 5.06 8.94 5.84
CA ALA A 358 5.23 7.53 6.12
C ALA A 358 5.05 6.66 4.86
N THR A 359 4.14 7.02 3.95
CA THR A 359 3.97 6.34 2.66
C THR A 359 5.24 6.45 1.80
N ALA A 360 5.87 7.61 1.73
CA ALA A 360 7.15 7.78 1.04
C ALA A 360 8.26 6.92 1.67
N LEU A 361 8.36 6.91 3.01
CA LEU A 361 9.28 6.02 3.73
C LEU A 361 9.02 4.56 3.38
N MET A 362 7.79 4.07 3.55
CA MET A 362 7.43 2.66 3.31
C MET A 362 7.70 2.24 1.87
N SER A 363 7.34 3.06 0.89
CA SER A 363 7.54 2.75 -0.53
C SER A 363 9.01 2.75 -0.93
N VAL A 364 9.80 3.68 -0.39
CA VAL A 364 11.26 3.68 -0.61
C VAL A 364 11.92 2.48 0.04
N GLU A 365 11.59 2.13 1.29
CA GLU A 365 12.16 0.95 1.95
C GLU A 365 11.76 -0.34 1.23
N THR A 366 10.54 -0.42 0.67
CA THR A 366 10.11 -1.50 -0.22
C THR A 366 11.00 -1.59 -1.47
N ALA A 367 11.27 -0.46 -2.13
CA ALA A 367 12.16 -0.43 -3.28
C ALA A 367 13.61 -0.82 -2.89
N LEU A 368 14.06 -0.43 -1.72
CA LEU A 368 15.39 -0.79 -1.20
C LEU A 368 15.49 -2.28 -0.83
N CYS A 369 14.41 -2.95 -0.37
CA CYS A 369 14.37 -4.40 -0.27
C CYS A 369 14.71 -5.04 -1.62
N CYS A 370 14.04 -4.63 -2.68
CA CYS A 370 14.27 -5.15 -4.02
C CYS A 370 15.66 -4.82 -4.57
N ALA A 371 16.21 -3.65 -4.27
CA ALA A 371 17.49 -3.20 -4.80
C ALA A 371 18.71 -3.83 -4.09
N LEU A 372 18.62 -4.03 -2.76
CA LEU A 372 19.74 -4.41 -1.90
C LEU A 372 19.63 -5.83 -1.37
N GLU A 373 18.42 -6.36 -1.18
CA GLU A 373 18.18 -7.63 -0.50
C GLU A 373 17.38 -8.60 -1.37
N ARG A 374 17.50 -8.47 -2.69
CA ARG A 374 16.73 -9.23 -3.69
C ARG A 374 16.69 -10.75 -3.44
N GLY A 375 17.78 -11.33 -2.95
CA GLY A 375 17.88 -12.76 -2.64
C GLY A 375 17.04 -13.22 -1.43
N ARG A 376 16.50 -12.28 -0.63
CA ARG A 376 15.61 -12.54 0.51
C ARG A 376 14.12 -12.26 0.18
N CYS A 377 13.86 -11.72 -1.01
CA CYS A 377 12.52 -11.43 -1.51
C CYS A 377 11.98 -12.59 -2.35
N ALA A 378 10.69 -12.60 -2.67
CA ALA A 378 10.11 -13.54 -3.64
C ALA A 378 10.83 -13.45 -5.00
N GLU A 379 10.97 -14.58 -5.70
CA GLU A 379 11.74 -14.63 -6.95
C GLU A 379 11.17 -13.76 -8.08
N GLY A 380 9.85 -13.65 -8.17
CA GLY A 380 9.15 -12.85 -9.19
C GLY A 380 7.64 -13.02 -9.08
N GLY A 381 6.93 -12.29 -9.92
CA GLY A 381 5.46 -12.27 -9.96
C GLY A 381 4.86 -10.95 -9.52
N VAL A 382 3.54 -10.84 -9.65
CA VAL A 382 2.76 -9.69 -9.14
C VAL A 382 2.32 -10.00 -7.72
N MET A 383 3.05 -9.47 -6.75
CA MET A 383 2.95 -9.79 -5.34
C MET A 383 2.39 -8.63 -4.51
N THR A 384 1.97 -8.96 -3.30
CA THR A 384 1.69 -7.99 -2.22
C THR A 384 2.96 -7.74 -1.41
N PRO A 385 3.01 -6.67 -0.59
CA PRO A 385 4.16 -6.40 0.27
C PRO A 385 4.53 -7.58 1.18
N ALA A 386 3.54 -8.18 1.86
CA ALA A 386 3.80 -9.31 2.75
C ALA A 386 4.25 -10.57 2.00
N ALA A 387 3.57 -10.93 0.89
CA ALA A 387 3.94 -12.11 0.11
C ALA A 387 5.27 -11.97 -0.62
N GLY A 388 5.62 -10.76 -1.06
CA GLY A 388 6.85 -10.48 -1.79
C GLY A 388 8.07 -10.30 -0.90
N LEU A 389 7.92 -9.77 0.29
CA LEU A 389 9.03 -9.28 1.11
C LEU A 389 9.06 -9.88 2.54
N GLY A 390 7.91 -10.12 3.17
CA GLY A 390 7.83 -10.71 4.50
C GLY A 390 8.74 -10.03 5.52
N GLN A 391 9.57 -10.81 6.22
CA GLN A 391 10.45 -10.32 7.29
C GLN A 391 11.45 -9.25 6.83
N VAL A 392 11.88 -9.28 5.56
CA VAL A 392 12.81 -8.27 5.03
C VAL A 392 12.24 -6.87 5.13
N LEU A 393 10.95 -6.71 4.83
CA LEU A 393 10.29 -5.41 4.94
C LEU A 393 10.12 -5.00 6.41
N VAL A 394 9.76 -5.93 7.31
CA VAL A 394 9.70 -5.66 8.76
C VAL A 394 11.03 -5.13 9.28
N ASP A 395 12.14 -5.83 8.96
CA ASP A 395 13.48 -5.46 9.40
C ASP A 395 13.84 -4.05 8.93
N ARG A 396 13.54 -3.74 7.66
CA ARG A 396 13.85 -2.43 7.07
C ARG A 396 13.02 -1.30 7.62
N LEU A 397 11.71 -1.50 7.80
CA LEU A 397 10.82 -0.48 8.36
C LEU A 397 11.19 -0.18 9.82
N ASN A 398 11.55 -1.20 10.60
CA ASN A 398 12.06 -1.01 11.96
C ASN A 398 13.40 -0.25 11.95
N ALA A 399 14.33 -0.59 11.07
CA ALA A 399 15.58 0.14 10.90
C ALA A 399 15.39 1.58 10.38
N ALA A 400 14.25 1.86 9.77
CA ALA A 400 13.84 3.19 9.29
C ALA A 400 13.13 4.03 10.37
N GLY A 401 12.92 3.49 11.57
CA GLY A 401 12.36 4.20 12.72
C GLY A 401 10.86 4.03 12.92
N MET A 402 10.21 3.13 12.18
CA MET A 402 8.89 2.62 12.52
C MET A 402 9.00 1.54 13.61
N LYS A 403 7.87 1.07 14.12
CA LYS A 403 7.84 -0.03 15.09
C LYS A 403 6.82 -1.07 14.66
N LEU A 404 7.33 -2.18 14.15
CA LEU A 404 6.57 -3.36 13.75
C LEU A 404 6.91 -4.48 14.74
N GLU A 405 5.95 -4.91 15.52
CA GLU A 405 6.18 -5.89 16.59
C GLU A 405 4.98 -6.82 16.80
N VAL A 406 5.25 -7.99 17.35
CA VAL A 406 4.25 -8.91 17.90
C VAL A 406 4.31 -8.82 19.41
N GLU A 407 3.18 -8.60 20.06
CA GLU A 407 3.11 -8.58 21.53
C GLU A 407 3.55 -9.93 22.12
N PRO A 408 4.13 -9.92 23.30
CA PRO A 408 4.61 -11.13 23.98
C PRO A 408 3.58 -12.24 24.15
#